data_b4dfc988e0367ce2cd3fafd1ba0f5741
#
_entry.id   b4dfc988e0367ce2cd3fafd1ba0f5741
#
_cell.length_a   1.000
_cell.length_b   1.000
_cell.length_c   1.000
_cell.angle_alpha   90.00
_cell.angle_beta   90.00
_cell.angle_gamma   90.00
#
_symmetry.space_group_name_H-M   'P 1'
#
loop_
_entity.id
_entity.type
_entity.pdbx_description
1 polymer ?
#
loop_
_entity_poly.entity_id
_entity_poly.type
_entity_poly.pdbx_seq_one_letter_code
_entity_poly.pdbx_strand_id
1 'polypeptide(L)'
;MGYFVGIPLGGAAEKDCQVRFGKNMTFQVETRAPHLPAEWALQSGVQLTWPHADTDWAYMLEEVQQCFIAIASEIAKRELLLIVTPEPEEVRKQISATVDMDNVRFLKCETNDTWARDHGAVTMVDTEGPSLLDFTFNGWGLKFASDKDNQITRRAVEAEILKGRYINRLGFVLEGGSIESDGMGTLLTTSECLLSPNRNGQLNKVEIEEYLRSTFHLERVLWLDYGYLAGDDTDSHIDTLAR
;
A
#
# COMPACT_ATOMS: atom_id res chain seq x y z
N MET A 1 7.49 1.12 0.59
CA MET A 1 6.98 0.95 -0.79
C MET A 1 5.53 0.53 -0.65
N GLY A 2 4.58 1.35 -1.12
CA GLY A 2 3.15 1.01 -1.06
C GLY A 2 2.74 0.29 -2.33
N TYR A 3 2.03 -0.82 -2.19
CA TYR A 3 1.50 -1.58 -3.31
C TYR A 3 -0.01 -1.32 -3.43
N PHE A 4 -0.50 -1.16 -4.64
CA PHE A 4 -1.93 -1.26 -4.87
C PHE A 4 -2.21 -2.35 -5.91
N VAL A 5 -3.02 -3.29 -5.48
CA VAL A 5 -3.54 -4.35 -6.32
C VAL A 5 -4.80 -3.78 -6.96
N GLY A 6 -4.80 -3.68 -8.24
CA GLY A 6 -6.06 -3.29 -8.82
C GLY A 6 -6.03 -2.99 -10.29
N ILE A 7 -7.00 -3.23 -10.91
CA ILE A 7 -7.66 -3.09 -12.21
C ILE A 7 -6.78 -2.71 -13.39
N PRO A 8 -6.97 -3.36 -14.54
CA PRO A 8 -6.51 -2.82 -15.81
C PRO A 8 -7.12 -1.43 -16.01
N LEU A 9 -6.28 -0.46 -16.31
CA LEU A 9 -6.68 0.86 -16.77
C LEU A 9 -7.67 0.65 -17.92
N GLY A 10 -8.91 1.05 -17.74
CA GLY A 10 -9.95 0.95 -18.74
C GLY A 10 -9.52 1.67 -20.01
N GLY A 11 -9.45 0.93 -21.07
CA GLY A 11 -9.17 1.43 -22.41
C GLY A 11 -8.57 0.34 -23.27
N ALA A 12 -9.44 -0.36 -23.99
CA ALA A 12 -9.18 -1.27 -25.07
C ALA A 12 -8.72 -2.69 -24.71
N ALA A 13 -9.69 -3.53 -24.89
CA ALA A 13 -9.52 -4.89 -25.40
C ALA A 13 -9.16 -5.97 -24.37
N GLU A 14 -10.20 -6.65 -23.98
CA GLU A 14 -10.26 -8.09 -24.27
C GLU A 14 -9.57 -8.39 -25.58
N LYS A 15 -8.27 -8.63 -25.56
CA LYS A 15 -7.54 -9.39 -26.59
C LYS A 15 -6.29 -9.96 -25.96
N ASP A 16 -6.40 -11.26 -25.69
CA ASP A 16 -5.31 -12.20 -25.76
C ASP A 16 -4.11 -12.05 -24.80
N CYS A 17 -4.31 -12.37 -23.53
CA CYS A 17 -3.28 -13.13 -22.86
C CYS A 17 -3.53 -14.63 -23.15
N GLN A 18 -3.33 -15.04 -24.40
CA GLN A 18 -3.23 -16.44 -24.78
C GLN A 18 -1.82 -16.93 -24.45
N VAL A 19 -1.61 -17.37 -23.22
CA VAL A 19 -0.58 -18.39 -22.97
C VAL A 19 -1.12 -19.68 -23.57
N ARG A 20 -0.57 -20.07 -24.73
CA ARG A 20 -0.91 -21.35 -25.39
C ARG A 20 -0.41 -22.50 -24.52
N PHE A 21 -1.30 -23.06 -23.73
CA PHE A 21 -1.21 -24.42 -23.24
C PHE A 21 -2.50 -25.15 -23.62
N GLY A 22 -2.35 -26.25 -24.31
CA GLY A 22 -3.24 -27.32 -24.70
C GLY A 22 -4.75 -27.10 -24.65
N LYS A 23 -5.43 -27.57 -25.66
CA LYS A 23 -6.88 -27.57 -25.88
C LYS A 23 -7.66 -28.02 -24.65
N ASN A 24 -8.69 -27.22 -24.28
CA ASN A 24 -9.75 -27.49 -23.30
C ASN A 24 -9.39 -27.28 -21.83
N MET A 25 -9.04 -26.05 -21.45
CA MET A 25 -9.28 -25.56 -20.09
C MET A 25 -10.23 -24.36 -20.17
N THR A 26 -11.49 -24.57 -19.89
CA THR A 26 -12.42 -23.50 -19.50
C THR A 26 -11.97 -23.03 -18.12
N PHE A 27 -11.36 -21.85 -18.07
CA PHE A 27 -11.19 -21.15 -16.80
C PHE A 27 -12.60 -20.78 -16.33
N GLN A 28 -13.08 -21.45 -15.30
CA GLN A 28 -14.16 -20.92 -14.50
C GLN A 28 -13.55 -19.71 -13.79
N VAL A 29 -14.05 -18.53 -14.10
CA VAL A 29 -13.83 -17.36 -13.24
C VAL A 29 -14.54 -17.71 -11.94
N GLU A 30 -13.80 -18.21 -10.97
CA GLU A 30 -14.32 -18.35 -9.60
C GLU A 30 -14.73 -16.98 -9.16
N THR A 31 -16.03 -16.79 -8.90
CA THR A 31 -16.56 -15.60 -8.25
C THR A 31 -16.03 -15.59 -6.83
N ARG A 32 -14.87 -14.99 -6.63
CA ARG A 32 -14.26 -14.90 -5.31
C ARG A 32 -14.98 -13.82 -4.51
N ALA A 33 -15.39 -14.17 -3.29
CA ALA A 33 -15.84 -13.21 -2.30
C ALA A 33 -14.77 -12.13 -2.06
N PRO A 34 -15.13 -10.93 -1.58
CA PRO A 34 -14.17 -9.90 -1.23
C PRO A 34 -13.08 -10.47 -0.31
N HIS A 35 -11.82 -10.23 -0.62
CA HIS A 35 -10.69 -10.73 0.18
C HIS A 35 -9.51 -9.75 0.13
N LEU A 36 -8.68 -9.80 1.17
CA LEU A 36 -7.39 -9.16 1.18
C LEU A 36 -6.42 -10.04 0.38
N PRO A 37 -5.80 -9.52 -0.71
CA PRO A 37 -4.85 -10.30 -1.50
C PRO A 37 -3.63 -10.72 -0.70
N ALA A 38 -2.95 -11.80 -1.16
CA ALA A 38 -1.64 -12.13 -0.64
C ALA A 38 -0.60 -11.06 -1.02
N GLU A 39 0.45 -10.92 -0.21
CA GLU A 39 1.53 -9.97 -0.48
C GLU A 39 2.26 -10.25 -1.83
N TRP A 40 2.22 -11.49 -2.29
CA TRP A 40 2.77 -11.92 -3.59
C TRP A 40 1.75 -11.98 -4.73
N ALA A 41 0.53 -11.47 -4.52
CA ALA A 41 -0.46 -11.40 -5.58
C ALA A 41 -0.02 -10.43 -6.69
N LEU A 42 -0.53 -10.65 -7.91
CA LEU A 42 -0.29 -9.73 -9.01
C LEU A 42 -0.83 -8.33 -8.66
N GLN A 43 0.00 -7.34 -8.81
CA GLN A 43 -0.33 -5.94 -8.56
C GLN A 43 -0.41 -5.15 -9.88
N SER A 44 -1.11 -4.03 -9.89
CA SER A 44 -1.27 -3.16 -11.07
C SER A 44 -0.33 -1.98 -11.06
N GLY A 45 0.28 -1.69 -9.95
CA GLY A 45 1.19 -0.57 -9.81
C GLY A 45 1.74 -0.41 -8.40
N VAL A 46 2.70 0.48 -8.28
CA VAL A 46 3.40 0.82 -7.04
C VAL A 46 3.28 2.31 -6.79
N GLN A 47 3.07 2.68 -5.53
CA GLN A 47 3.16 4.06 -5.06
C GLN A 47 4.54 4.31 -4.44
N LEU A 48 5.19 5.37 -4.87
CA LEU A 48 6.34 5.97 -4.20
C LEU A 48 5.96 7.36 -3.70
N THR A 49 6.20 7.64 -2.43
CA THR A 49 6.16 8.98 -1.88
C THR A 49 7.57 9.53 -1.91
N TRP A 50 7.79 10.59 -2.72
CA TRP A 50 9.13 11.02 -3.12
C TRP A 50 9.85 11.77 -1.99
N PRO A 51 11.12 11.46 -1.70
CA PRO A 51 11.88 12.16 -0.66
C PRO A 51 12.17 13.61 -1.06
N HIS A 52 11.99 14.52 -0.10
CA HIS A 52 12.25 15.96 -0.23
C HIS A 52 12.87 16.53 1.04
N ALA A 53 13.16 17.82 1.04
CA ALA A 53 13.92 18.46 2.13
C ALA A 53 13.25 18.43 3.52
N ASP A 54 11.94 18.17 3.58
CA ASP A 54 11.19 18.11 4.83
C ASP A 54 10.88 16.66 5.26
N THR A 55 11.53 15.65 4.66
CA THR A 55 11.43 14.23 5.05
C THR A 55 12.63 13.81 5.90
N ASP A 56 12.56 12.65 6.53
CA ASP A 56 13.65 12.10 7.34
C ASP A 56 14.97 11.96 6.56
N TRP A 57 14.88 11.91 5.22
CA TRP A 57 16.05 11.76 4.33
C TRP A 57 16.76 13.07 4.01
N ALA A 58 16.38 14.20 4.60
CA ALA A 58 16.93 15.53 4.28
C ALA A 58 18.47 15.59 4.39
N TYR A 59 19.05 14.85 5.34
CA TYR A 59 20.50 14.83 5.62
C TYR A 59 21.32 14.07 4.55
N MET A 60 20.67 13.25 3.71
CA MET A 60 21.31 12.50 2.61
C MET A 60 20.40 12.46 1.37
N LEU A 61 19.71 13.56 1.11
CA LEU A 61 18.62 13.63 0.13
C LEU A 61 19.07 13.23 -1.27
N GLU A 62 20.25 13.66 -1.72
CA GLU A 62 20.76 13.36 -3.06
C GLU A 62 20.96 11.85 -3.27
N GLU A 63 21.60 11.18 -2.32
CA GLU A 63 21.83 9.74 -2.37
C GLU A 63 20.53 8.94 -2.37
N VAL A 64 19.57 9.34 -1.53
CA VAL A 64 18.27 8.67 -1.45
C VAL A 64 17.45 8.92 -2.72
N GLN A 65 17.47 10.13 -3.27
CA GLN A 65 16.81 10.39 -4.56
C GLN A 65 17.41 9.55 -5.68
N GLN A 66 18.71 9.33 -5.74
CA GLN A 66 19.33 8.43 -6.72
C GLN A 66 18.83 6.98 -6.54
N CYS A 67 18.68 6.52 -5.30
CA CYS A 67 18.09 5.21 -5.02
C CYS A 67 16.62 5.14 -5.51
N PHE A 68 15.82 6.17 -5.23
CA PHE A 68 14.43 6.25 -5.68
C PHE A 68 14.32 6.30 -7.21
N ILE A 69 15.23 6.97 -7.91
CA ILE A 69 15.29 6.96 -9.37
C ILE A 69 15.54 5.55 -9.90
N ALA A 70 16.48 4.81 -9.30
CA ALA A 70 16.76 3.44 -9.69
C ALA A 70 15.55 2.51 -9.46
N ILE A 71 14.90 2.63 -8.32
CA ILE A 71 13.66 1.90 -7.99
C ILE A 71 12.54 2.26 -8.98
N ALA A 72 12.31 3.54 -9.23
CA ALA A 72 11.30 4.03 -10.17
C ALA A 72 11.54 3.48 -11.58
N SER A 73 12.81 3.43 -12.02
CA SER A 73 13.17 2.87 -13.32
C SER A 73 12.81 1.39 -13.43
N GLU A 74 13.02 0.61 -12.39
CA GLU A 74 12.70 -0.82 -12.41
C GLU A 74 11.19 -1.08 -12.33
N ILE A 75 10.45 -0.29 -11.57
CA ILE A 75 8.99 -0.41 -11.48
C ILE A 75 8.35 -0.03 -12.82
N ALA A 76 8.69 1.13 -13.37
CA ALA A 76 8.07 1.65 -14.59
C ALA A 76 8.28 0.78 -15.83
N LYS A 77 9.30 -0.09 -15.84
CA LYS A 77 9.48 -1.10 -16.91
C LYS A 77 8.44 -2.22 -16.88
N ARG A 78 7.73 -2.40 -15.76
CA ARG A 78 6.89 -3.59 -15.51
C ARG A 78 5.45 -3.25 -15.23
N GLU A 79 5.20 -2.13 -14.56
CA GLU A 79 3.89 -1.77 -14.04
C GLU A 79 3.75 -0.25 -13.84
N LEU A 80 2.55 0.19 -13.51
CA LEU A 80 2.27 1.60 -13.25
C LEU A 80 3.03 2.07 -12.00
N LEU A 81 3.65 3.23 -12.10
CA LEU A 81 4.29 3.93 -11.00
C LEU A 81 3.51 5.21 -10.68
N LEU A 82 2.94 5.28 -9.47
CA LEU A 82 2.43 6.52 -8.91
C LEU A 82 3.52 7.19 -8.08
N ILE A 83 3.91 8.41 -8.45
CA ILE A 83 4.80 9.24 -7.66
C ILE A 83 4.00 10.34 -6.98
N VAL A 84 4.03 10.36 -5.66
CA VAL A 84 3.42 11.40 -4.81
C VAL A 84 4.51 12.36 -4.37
N THR A 85 4.32 13.65 -4.62
CA THR A 85 5.32 14.69 -4.32
C THR A 85 4.69 16.08 -4.30
N PRO A 86 5.17 17.02 -3.48
CA PRO A 86 4.77 18.44 -3.58
C PRO A 86 5.23 19.10 -4.89
N GLU A 87 6.33 18.60 -5.51
CA GLU A 87 7.00 19.20 -6.65
C GLU A 87 7.10 18.28 -7.89
N PRO A 88 5.96 17.94 -8.55
CA PRO A 88 5.93 16.97 -9.65
C PRO A 88 6.86 17.32 -10.82
N GLU A 89 6.96 18.60 -11.18
CA GLU A 89 7.78 19.02 -12.33
C GLU A 89 9.27 18.88 -12.07
N GLU A 90 9.69 19.06 -10.82
CA GLU A 90 11.08 18.85 -10.41
C GLU A 90 11.45 17.37 -10.47
N VAL A 91 10.61 16.52 -9.88
CA VAL A 91 10.81 15.07 -9.92
C VAL A 91 10.77 14.54 -11.35
N ARG A 92 9.86 15.06 -12.20
CA ARG A 92 9.80 14.70 -13.62
C ARG A 92 11.12 14.98 -14.34
N LYS A 93 11.75 16.13 -14.09
CA LYS A 93 13.06 16.45 -14.67
C LYS A 93 14.15 15.50 -14.21
N GLN A 94 14.13 15.11 -12.93
CA GLN A 94 15.11 14.18 -12.37
C GLN A 94 15.05 12.79 -13.00
N ILE A 95 13.85 12.28 -13.28
CA ILE A 95 13.66 10.87 -13.68
C ILE A 95 13.52 10.67 -15.20
N SER A 96 13.18 11.72 -15.99
CA SER A 96 12.78 11.60 -17.39
C SER A 96 13.83 10.99 -18.32
N ALA A 97 15.09 11.01 -17.94
CA ALA A 97 16.18 10.42 -18.73
C ALA A 97 16.35 8.91 -18.54
N THR A 98 15.81 8.35 -17.45
CA THR A 98 16.08 6.97 -17.03
C THR A 98 14.84 6.12 -16.79
N VAL A 99 13.67 6.74 -16.60
CA VAL A 99 12.41 6.09 -16.26
C VAL A 99 11.47 6.11 -17.47
N ASP A 100 10.78 5.00 -17.71
CA ASP A 100 9.71 4.93 -18.73
C ASP A 100 8.51 5.79 -18.27
N MET A 101 8.43 7.00 -18.80
CA MET A 101 7.44 8.00 -18.41
C MET A 101 6.00 7.64 -18.83
N ASP A 102 5.80 6.72 -19.76
CA ASP A 102 4.47 6.30 -20.19
C ASP A 102 3.75 5.56 -19.06
N ASN A 103 4.51 4.89 -18.20
CA ASN A 103 4.01 4.16 -17.03
C ASN A 103 4.02 4.99 -15.74
N VAL A 104 4.38 6.29 -15.77
CA VAL A 104 4.42 7.14 -14.57
C VAL A 104 3.19 8.03 -14.48
N ARG A 105 2.64 8.13 -13.29
CA ARG A 105 1.60 9.10 -12.91
C ARG A 105 2.11 9.92 -11.73
N PHE A 106 1.79 11.20 -11.72
CA PHE A 106 2.16 12.10 -10.63
C PHE A 106 0.92 12.58 -9.90
N LEU A 107 0.99 12.54 -8.59
CA LEU A 107 0.05 13.21 -7.71
C LEU A 107 0.76 14.36 -7.01
N LYS A 108 0.32 15.59 -7.27
CA LYS A 108 0.77 16.74 -6.49
C LYS A 108 0.09 16.73 -5.13
N CYS A 109 0.87 16.43 -4.09
CA CYS A 109 0.40 16.38 -2.72
C CYS A 109 1.56 16.69 -1.77
N GLU A 110 1.29 17.50 -0.76
CA GLU A 110 2.18 17.65 0.38
C GLU A 110 2.28 16.33 1.12
N THR A 111 3.47 15.98 1.61
CA THR A 111 3.73 14.74 2.35
C THR A 111 4.52 15.05 3.62
N ASN A 112 4.40 14.17 4.63
CA ASN A 112 5.24 14.24 5.81
C ASN A 112 6.51 13.43 5.60
N ASP A 113 6.42 12.21 5.02
CA ASP A 113 7.57 11.35 4.75
C ASP A 113 7.30 10.36 3.60
N THR A 114 8.20 9.39 3.41
CA THR A 114 8.28 8.52 2.24
C THR A 114 7.64 7.13 2.42
N TRP A 115 7.09 6.82 3.57
CA TRP A 115 6.70 5.50 4.02
C TRP A 115 5.33 5.05 3.47
N ALA A 116 5.24 4.97 2.14
CA ALA A 116 4.00 4.68 1.41
C ALA A 116 3.37 3.32 1.77
N ARG A 117 4.14 2.36 2.30
CA ARG A 117 3.59 1.10 2.79
C ARG A 117 2.61 1.34 3.93
N ASP A 118 2.89 2.32 4.80
CA ASP A 118 2.15 2.51 6.03
C ASP A 118 0.94 3.44 5.89
N HIS A 119 1.06 4.49 5.05
CA HIS A 119 -0.02 5.43 4.83
C HIS A 119 -0.84 5.17 3.55
N GLY A 120 -0.41 4.23 2.70
CA GLY A 120 -1.11 3.88 1.47
C GLY A 120 -2.42 3.12 1.73
N ALA A 121 -3.32 3.13 0.74
CA ALA A 121 -4.57 2.38 0.83
C ALA A 121 -4.31 0.87 0.97
N VAL A 122 -5.05 0.22 1.86
CA VAL A 122 -5.12 -1.23 1.90
C VAL A 122 -6.16 -1.69 0.88
N THR A 123 -5.74 -2.47 -0.11
CA THR A 123 -6.60 -2.86 -1.22
C THR A 123 -7.23 -4.24 -1.00
N MET A 124 -8.54 -4.30 -1.01
CA MET A 124 -9.30 -5.55 -1.15
C MET A 124 -9.76 -5.73 -2.58
N VAL A 125 -9.94 -6.97 -3.00
CA VAL A 125 -10.44 -7.31 -4.34
C VAL A 125 -11.63 -8.24 -4.29
N ASP A 126 -12.56 -8.03 -5.22
CA ASP A 126 -13.70 -8.89 -5.48
C ASP A 126 -13.99 -8.96 -7.00
N THR A 127 -15.11 -9.56 -7.39
CA THR A 127 -15.53 -9.67 -8.80
C THR A 127 -15.91 -8.34 -9.44
N GLU A 128 -16.19 -7.31 -8.64
CA GLU A 128 -16.52 -5.97 -9.12
C GLU A 128 -15.28 -5.08 -9.25
N GLY A 129 -14.15 -5.53 -8.73
CA GLY A 129 -12.87 -4.83 -8.77
C GLY A 129 -12.32 -4.48 -7.39
N PRO A 130 -11.31 -3.59 -7.31
CA PRO A 130 -10.69 -3.24 -6.04
C PRO A 130 -11.52 -2.29 -5.22
N SER A 131 -11.40 -2.46 -3.92
CA SER A 131 -11.83 -1.54 -2.89
C SER A 131 -10.61 -0.98 -2.17
N LEU A 132 -10.47 0.32 -2.15
CA LEU A 132 -9.37 1.06 -1.55
C LEU A 132 -9.78 1.50 -0.16
N LEU A 133 -9.32 0.79 0.85
CA LEU A 133 -9.62 1.08 2.26
C LEU A 133 -8.61 2.11 2.76
N ASP A 134 -9.11 3.27 3.13
CA ASP A 134 -8.31 4.40 3.61
C ASP A 134 -8.38 4.48 5.14
N PHE A 135 -7.36 3.94 5.81
CA PHE A 135 -7.22 3.94 7.26
C PHE A 135 -6.47 5.17 7.76
N THR A 136 -6.62 5.48 9.03
CA THR A 136 -5.78 6.51 9.64
C THR A 136 -4.37 5.98 9.86
N PHE A 137 -3.40 6.65 9.27
CA PHE A 137 -1.99 6.59 9.64
C PHE A 137 -1.72 7.67 10.69
N ASN A 138 -1.20 7.30 11.85
CA ASN A 138 -0.98 8.25 12.94
C ASN A 138 0.50 8.43 13.33
N GLY A 139 1.40 8.19 12.36
CA GLY A 139 2.84 8.35 12.58
C GLY A 139 3.40 7.34 13.57
N TRP A 140 3.05 6.06 13.39
CA TRP A 140 3.49 4.91 14.22
C TRP A 140 3.21 5.09 15.71
N GLY A 141 1.97 5.40 16.03
CA GLY A 141 1.55 5.59 17.41
C GLY A 141 1.87 6.99 17.96
N LEU A 142 1.66 8.04 17.15
CA LEU A 142 1.83 9.46 17.48
C LEU A 142 3.30 9.89 17.71
N LYS A 143 4.26 9.18 17.12
CA LYS A 143 5.69 9.53 17.21
C LYS A 143 6.07 10.61 16.21
N PHE A 144 5.41 10.65 15.04
CA PHE A 144 5.72 11.55 13.93
C PHE A 144 4.45 12.20 13.35
N ALA A 145 4.64 13.30 12.63
CA ALA A 145 3.56 13.96 11.91
C ALA A 145 3.05 13.06 10.75
N SER A 146 1.74 13.07 10.50
CA SER A 146 1.09 12.23 9.48
C SER A 146 -0.11 12.91 8.81
N ASP A 147 -0.35 14.17 9.12
CA ASP A 147 -1.53 14.93 8.67
C ASP A 147 -1.57 15.12 7.14
N LYS A 148 -0.41 15.22 6.51
CA LYS A 148 -0.30 15.34 5.04
C LYS A 148 -0.44 13.97 4.37
N ASP A 149 0.23 12.95 4.90
CA ASP A 149 0.24 11.58 4.35
C ASP A 149 -1.17 10.97 4.36
N ASN A 150 -1.96 11.24 5.40
CA ASN A 150 -3.37 10.83 5.48
C ASN A 150 -4.28 11.41 4.38
N GLN A 151 -3.81 12.35 3.58
CA GLN A 151 -4.60 12.92 2.50
C GLN A 151 -4.34 12.25 1.15
N ILE A 152 -3.25 11.48 1.03
CA ILE A 152 -2.74 10.97 -0.24
C ILE A 152 -3.74 10.05 -0.92
N THR A 153 -4.24 9.02 -0.22
CA THR A 153 -5.17 8.04 -0.79
C THR A 153 -6.41 8.71 -1.35
N ARG A 154 -7.07 9.56 -0.55
CA ARG A 154 -8.27 10.29 -1.00
C ARG A 154 -7.98 11.17 -2.21
N ARG A 155 -6.90 11.95 -2.19
CA ARG A 155 -6.53 12.82 -3.32
C ARG A 155 -6.20 12.05 -4.59
N ALA A 156 -5.56 10.88 -4.47
CA ALA A 156 -5.26 10.03 -5.61
C ALA A 156 -6.53 9.44 -6.25
N VAL A 157 -7.54 9.14 -5.44
CA VAL A 157 -8.87 8.71 -5.91
C VAL A 157 -9.63 9.87 -6.56
N GLU A 158 -9.68 11.04 -5.92
CA GLU A 158 -10.32 12.25 -6.45
C GLU A 158 -9.69 12.70 -7.78
N ALA A 159 -8.39 12.50 -7.96
CA ALA A 159 -7.66 12.75 -9.20
C ALA A 159 -7.80 11.63 -10.25
N GLU A 160 -8.59 10.60 -9.97
CA GLU A 160 -8.80 9.41 -10.82
C GLU A 160 -7.49 8.66 -11.18
N ILE A 161 -6.45 8.82 -10.38
CA ILE A 161 -5.18 8.10 -10.54
C ILE A 161 -5.31 6.69 -9.94
N LEU A 162 -5.79 6.58 -8.71
CA LEU A 162 -6.19 5.32 -8.11
C LEU A 162 -7.63 5.01 -8.47
N LYS A 163 -7.84 3.88 -9.16
CA LYS A 163 -9.18 3.45 -9.57
C LYS A 163 -9.65 2.32 -8.68
N GLY A 164 -10.90 2.44 -8.24
CA GLY A 164 -11.53 1.47 -7.34
C GLY A 164 -12.59 2.14 -6.48
N ARG A 165 -13.27 1.34 -5.69
CA ARG A 165 -14.26 1.81 -4.73
C ARG A 165 -13.54 2.34 -3.49
N TYR A 166 -13.58 3.65 -3.28
CA TYR A 166 -13.03 4.27 -2.06
C TYR A 166 -13.88 3.91 -0.84
N ILE A 167 -13.25 3.39 0.19
CA ILE A 167 -13.88 3.05 1.47
C ILE A 167 -13.16 3.77 2.60
N ASN A 168 -13.85 4.75 3.19
CA ASN A 168 -13.34 5.47 4.35
C ASN A 168 -13.31 4.56 5.59
N ARG A 169 -12.13 4.38 6.16
CA ARG A 169 -11.85 3.66 7.41
C ARG A 169 -11.08 4.52 8.41
N LEU A 170 -11.11 5.85 8.25
CA LEU A 170 -10.36 6.80 9.07
C LEU A 170 -10.74 6.79 10.57
N GLY A 171 -11.74 6.03 10.98
CA GLY A 171 -12.06 5.79 12.39
C GLY A 171 -11.20 4.71 13.07
N PHE A 172 -10.28 4.08 12.32
CA PHE A 172 -9.40 3.03 12.82
C PHE A 172 -7.96 3.31 12.35
N VAL A 173 -7.00 3.22 13.27
CA VAL A 173 -5.58 3.39 12.97
C VAL A 173 -5.02 2.06 12.51
N LEU A 174 -4.47 2.02 11.28
CA LEU A 174 -3.82 0.84 10.73
C LEU A 174 -2.75 1.25 9.71
N GLU A 175 -1.55 0.79 9.94
CA GLU A 175 -0.44 0.89 9.01
C GLU A 175 -0.37 -0.36 8.14
N GLY A 176 -0.09 -0.22 6.83
CA GLY A 176 0.02 -1.37 5.92
C GLY A 176 1.12 -2.35 6.31
N GLY A 177 2.23 -1.86 6.89
CA GLY A 177 3.32 -2.70 7.38
C GLY A 177 2.99 -3.51 8.64
N SER A 178 1.92 -3.15 9.36
CA SER A 178 1.47 -3.87 10.55
C SER A 178 0.72 -5.17 10.27
N ILE A 179 0.43 -5.45 9.00
CA ILE A 179 -0.33 -6.63 8.57
C ILE A 179 0.31 -7.33 7.38
N GLU A 180 0.22 -8.67 7.36
CA GLU A 180 0.60 -9.54 6.24
C GLU A 180 -0.54 -10.53 5.93
N SER A 181 -0.81 -10.78 4.65
CA SER A 181 -1.92 -11.62 4.20
C SER A 181 -1.45 -12.76 3.29
N ASP A 182 -2.04 -13.94 3.48
CA ASP A 182 -1.87 -15.10 2.58
C ASP A 182 -2.85 -15.11 1.39
N GLY A 183 -3.79 -14.16 1.35
CA GLY A 183 -4.84 -14.10 0.33
C GLY A 183 -5.92 -15.17 0.45
N MET A 184 -5.89 -15.99 1.52
CA MET A 184 -6.81 -17.12 1.74
C MET A 184 -7.49 -17.02 3.11
N GLY A 185 -7.61 -15.81 3.64
CA GLY A 185 -8.31 -15.55 4.89
C GLY A 185 -7.45 -15.61 6.15
N THR A 186 -6.12 -15.73 6.03
CA THR A 186 -5.21 -15.61 7.17
C THR A 186 -4.52 -14.24 7.13
N LEU A 187 -4.50 -13.55 8.26
CA LEU A 187 -3.73 -12.32 8.47
C LEU A 187 -2.75 -12.56 9.61
N LEU A 188 -1.52 -12.11 9.43
CA LEU A 188 -0.46 -12.11 10.43
C LEU A 188 -0.20 -10.68 10.89
N THR A 189 -0.04 -10.50 12.20
CA THR A 189 0.23 -9.21 12.84
C THR A 189 0.99 -9.38 14.16
N THR A 190 1.36 -8.28 14.80
CA THR A 190 2.01 -8.30 16.11
C THR A 190 1.12 -7.71 17.20
N SER A 191 1.24 -8.24 18.40
CA SER A 191 0.52 -7.71 19.57
C SER A 191 1.09 -6.35 19.98
N GLU A 192 2.40 -6.15 19.89
CA GLU A 192 3.05 -4.90 20.28
C GLU A 192 2.54 -3.71 19.45
N CYS A 193 2.41 -3.90 18.13
CA CYS A 193 1.92 -2.86 17.24
C CYS A 193 0.42 -2.58 17.43
N LEU A 194 -0.44 -3.58 17.20
CA LEU A 194 -1.88 -3.31 17.14
C LEU A 194 -2.54 -3.08 18.49
N LEU A 195 -1.93 -3.54 19.59
CA LEU A 195 -2.42 -3.28 20.95
C LEU A 195 -1.75 -2.06 21.60
N SER A 196 -0.94 -1.33 20.85
CA SER A 196 -0.35 -0.07 21.35
C SER A 196 -1.45 0.91 21.74
N PRO A 197 -1.39 1.50 22.96
CA PRO A 197 -2.41 2.42 23.44
C PRO A 197 -2.54 3.69 22.60
N ASN A 198 -1.50 4.02 21.82
CA ASN A 198 -1.47 5.20 20.97
C ASN A 198 -2.13 4.99 19.60
N ARG A 199 -2.61 3.78 19.29
CA ARG A 199 -3.37 3.48 18.06
C ARG A 199 -4.86 3.38 18.37
N ASN A 200 -5.35 2.19 18.63
CA ASN A 200 -6.76 1.92 18.92
C ASN A 200 -6.96 1.59 20.41
N GLY A 201 -6.35 2.34 21.31
CA GLY A 201 -6.27 2.03 22.75
C GLY A 201 -7.61 1.94 23.49
N GLN A 202 -8.72 2.35 22.85
CA GLN A 202 -10.06 2.13 23.35
C GLN A 202 -10.59 0.69 23.12
N LEU A 203 -9.91 -0.09 22.25
CA LEU A 203 -10.28 -1.46 21.90
C LEU A 203 -9.34 -2.47 22.54
N ASN A 204 -9.86 -3.61 22.93
CA ASN A 204 -9.05 -4.75 23.37
C ASN A 204 -8.70 -5.69 22.19
N LYS A 205 -7.86 -6.71 22.44
CA LYS A 205 -7.41 -7.66 21.42
C LYS A 205 -8.57 -8.35 20.67
N VAL A 206 -9.61 -8.73 21.38
CA VAL A 206 -10.77 -9.42 20.78
C VAL A 206 -11.53 -8.48 19.84
N GLU A 207 -11.74 -7.24 20.27
CA GLU A 207 -12.45 -6.23 19.47
C GLU A 207 -11.63 -5.82 18.23
N ILE A 208 -10.32 -5.69 18.34
CA ILE A 208 -9.43 -5.45 17.19
C ILE A 208 -9.47 -6.64 16.23
N GLU A 209 -9.36 -7.86 16.72
CA GLU A 209 -9.43 -9.06 15.89
C GLU A 209 -10.78 -9.17 15.15
N GLU A 210 -11.89 -8.91 15.84
CA GLU A 210 -13.23 -8.92 15.24
C GLU A 210 -13.36 -7.83 14.15
N TYR A 211 -12.82 -6.63 14.41
CA TYR A 211 -12.78 -5.56 13.42
C TYR A 211 -11.99 -5.97 12.17
N LEU A 212 -10.79 -6.53 12.33
CA LEU A 212 -9.96 -6.99 11.21
C LEU A 212 -10.65 -8.12 10.43
N ARG A 213 -11.19 -9.13 11.14
CA ARG A 213 -11.89 -10.25 10.51
C ARG A 213 -13.10 -9.82 9.71
N SER A 214 -13.90 -8.90 10.25
CA SER A 214 -15.08 -8.36 9.55
C SER A 214 -14.72 -7.46 8.38
N THR A 215 -13.68 -6.64 8.53
CA THR A 215 -13.24 -5.69 7.50
C THR A 215 -12.58 -6.38 6.31
N PHE A 216 -11.71 -7.37 6.56
CA PHE A 216 -10.93 -8.06 5.53
C PHE A 216 -11.48 -9.44 5.15
N HIS A 217 -12.63 -9.83 5.70
CA HIS A 217 -13.27 -11.13 5.48
C HIS A 217 -12.35 -12.30 5.82
N LEU A 218 -11.68 -12.23 6.99
CA LEU A 218 -10.71 -13.23 7.42
C LEU A 218 -11.35 -14.40 8.14
N GLU A 219 -10.75 -15.57 7.96
CA GLU A 219 -11.05 -16.77 8.75
C GLU A 219 -10.32 -16.75 10.09
N ARG A 220 -9.09 -16.19 10.11
CA ARG A 220 -8.24 -16.13 11.30
C ARG A 220 -7.23 -14.99 11.27
N VAL A 221 -6.82 -14.58 12.47
CA VAL A 221 -5.70 -13.66 12.69
C VAL A 221 -4.66 -14.37 13.55
N LEU A 222 -3.43 -14.38 13.09
CA LEU A 222 -2.28 -14.91 13.82
C LEU A 222 -1.54 -13.74 14.46
N TRP A 223 -1.30 -13.83 15.75
CA TRP A 223 -0.64 -12.80 16.54
C TRP A 223 0.75 -13.27 16.96
N LEU A 224 1.77 -12.50 16.59
CA LEU A 224 3.11 -12.61 17.18
C LEU A 224 3.14 -11.73 18.43
N ASP A 225 3.24 -12.39 19.58
CA ASP A 225 3.30 -11.69 20.87
C ASP A 225 4.72 -11.23 21.22
N TYR A 226 5.72 -11.73 20.48
CA TYR A 226 7.13 -11.41 20.68
C TYR A 226 7.80 -11.21 19.33
N GLY A 227 8.51 -10.11 19.19
CA GLY A 227 9.32 -9.77 18.04
C GLY A 227 10.02 -8.45 18.32
N TYR A 228 11.27 -8.34 17.93
CA TYR A 228 12.04 -7.14 18.17
C TYR A 228 13.10 -6.96 17.08
N LEU A 229 13.15 -5.77 16.54
CA LEU A 229 14.21 -5.31 15.64
C LEU A 229 14.86 -4.07 16.22
N ALA A 230 16.18 -4.10 16.42
CA ALA A 230 16.89 -2.94 16.98
C ALA A 230 16.81 -1.74 16.02
N GLY A 231 16.39 -0.59 16.54
CA GLY A 231 16.21 0.63 15.75
C GLY A 231 14.87 0.73 15.02
N ASP A 232 13.94 -0.18 15.29
CA ASP A 232 12.58 -0.09 14.76
C ASP A 232 11.74 0.94 15.54
N ASP A 233 11.14 1.88 14.82
CA ASP A 233 10.25 2.90 15.35
C ASP A 233 8.76 2.56 15.15
N THR A 234 8.45 1.41 14.56
CA THR A 234 7.08 1.04 14.15
C THR A 234 6.29 0.30 15.23
N ASP A 235 6.88 -0.01 16.40
CA ASP A 235 6.37 -0.92 17.42
C ASP A 235 6.25 -2.37 16.90
N SER A 236 7.33 -2.89 16.31
CA SER A 236 7.43 -4.26 15.79
C SER A 236 6.42 -4.57 14.69
N HIS A 237 6.42 -3.80 13.60
CA HIS A 237 5.65 -4.13 12.40
C HIS A 237 5.97 -5.54 11.92
N ILE A 238 4.93 -6.26 11.50
CA ILE A 238 5.09 -7.66 11.07
C ILE A 238 5.94 -7.80 9.83
N ASP A 239 5.89 -6.86 8.89
CA ASP A 239 6.66 -6.88 7.64
C ASP A 239 8.17 -6.75 7.84
N THR A 240 8.61 -6.27 9.02
CA THR A 240 10.02 -6.27 9.43
C THR A 240 10.48 -7.59 10.04
N LEU A 241 9.55 -8.47 10.43
CA LEU A 241 9.81 -9.69 11.18
C LEU A 241 9.53 -10.96 10.38
N ALA A 242 8.46 -10.99 9.60
CA ALA A 242 8.00 -12.18 8.87
C ALA A 242 7.09 -11.79 7.69
N ARG A 243 7.12 -12.66 6.66
CA ARG A 243 6.24 -12.56 5.50
C ARG A 243 5.80 -13.94 5.05
#